data_191d4bc593be5e9e221ab1c23055cfa9
#
_entry.id   191d4bc593be5e9e221ab1c23055cfa9
#
_cell.length_a   1.000
_cell.length_b   1.000
_cell.length_c   1.000
_cell.angle_alpha   90.00
_cell.angle_beta   90.00
_cell.angle_gamma   90.00
#
_symmetry.space_group_name_H-M   'P 1'
#
loop_
_entity.id
_entity.type
_entity.pdbx_description
1 polymer ?
#
loop_
_entity_poly.entity_id
_entity_poly.type
_entity_poly.pdbx_seq_one_letter_code
_entity_poly.pdbx_strand_id
1 'polypeptide(L)'
;MEKNTICIWYDKDAEAAARFYAETFPDSAVTGVNHAPGDFPSGKKGDVLTVQFTVAGVSCIGLNGGPAFKHSEAFSFQISTEDQEETDRYWNAIVGNGGQESACGWCKDKWGVSWQITPRVLMEALAAGGAEAKRAFDAMMQMKKIDIAAIEAARRG
;
A
#
# COMPACT_ATOMS: atom_id res chain seq x y z
N MET A 1 -6.08 22.99 1.90
CA MET A 1 -6.20 21.94 0.84
C MET A 1 -4.82 21.57 0.33
N GLU A 2 -4.53 20.29 0.30
CA GLU A 2 -3.26 19.83 -0.23
C GLU A 2 -3.16 20.14 -1.72
N LYS A 3 -1.99 20.59 -2.14
CA LYS A 3 -1.76 20.95 -3.55
C LYS A 3 -1.71 19.73 -4.46
N ASN A 4 -1.29 18.59 -3.92
CA ASN A 4 -1.15 17.34 -4.67
C ASN A 4 -1.88 16.23 -3.92
N THR A 5 -2.79 15.56 -4.60
CA THR A 5 -3.57 14.45 -4.05
C THR A 5 -3.48 13.28 -5.02
N ILE A 6 -3.22 12.09 -4.50
CA ILE A 6 -3.18 10.87 -5.31
C ILE A 6 -4.61 10.40 -5.53
N CYS A 7 -5.01 10.27 -6.79
CA CYS A 7 -6.31 9.71 -7.14
C CYS A 7 -6.16 8.22 -7.46
N ILE A 8 -6.95 7.39 -6.78
CA ILE A 8 -6.92 5.94 -6.96
C ILE A 8 -8.28 5.51 -7.50
N TRP A 9 -8.26 4.81 -8.63
CA TRP A 9 -9.46 4.32 -9.28
C TRP A 9 -9.95 3.02 -8.62
N TYR A 10 -11.26 2.92 -8.40
CA TYR A 10 -11.90 1.69 -7.88
C TYR A 10 -13.15 1.37 -8.68
N ASP A 11 -13.53 0.10 -8.67
CA ASP A 11 -14.83 -0.34 -9.15
C ASP A 11 -15.77 -0.51 -7.95
N LYS A 12 -16.45 0.56 -7.54
CA LYS A 12 -17.45 0.65 -6.45
C LYS A 12 -16.88 0.63 -5.02
N ASP A 13 -15.61 0.26 -4.81
CA ASP A 13 -15.09 -0.09 -3.48
C ASP A 13 -14.23 1.00 -2.85
N ALA A 14 -14.28 2.24 -3.36
CA ALA A 14 -13.42 3.31 -2.85
C ALA A 14 -13.58 3.51 -1.33
N GLU A 15 -14.80 3.50 -0.84
CA GLU A 15 -15.04 3.69 0.60
C GLU A 15 -14.54 2.51 1.43
N ALA A 16 -14.82 1.28 1.00
CA ALA A 16 -14.34 0.08 1.69
C ALA A 16 -12.80 0.05 1.75
N ALA A 17 -12.15 0.40 0.64
CA ALA A 17 -10.69 0.46 0.57
C ALA A 17 -10.13 1.54 1.50
N ALA A 18 -10.68 2.75 1.44
CA ALA A 18 -10.23 3.86 2.28
C ALA A 18 -10.37 3.54 3.78
N ARG A 19 -11.48 2.91 4.18
CA ARG A 19 -11.67 2.50 5.57
C ARG A 19 -10.70 1.41 5.99
N PHE A 20 -10.42 0.46 5.12
CA PHE A 20 -9.41 -0.57 5.38
C PHE A 20 -8.03 0.05 5.61
N TYR A 21 -7.62 1.01 4.79
CA TYR A 21 -6.33 1.70 4.96
C TYR A 21 -6.29 2.51 6.26
N ALA A 22 -7.39 3.17 6.59
CA ALA A 22 -7.50 3.95 7.83
C ALA A 22 -7.36 3.08 9.09
N GLU A 23 -7.89 1.86 9.05
CA GLU A 23 -7.79 0.91 10.15
C GLU A 23 -6.42 0.23 10.24
N THR A 24 -5.72 0.13 9.11
CA THR A 24 -4.48 -0.64 9.00
C THR A 24 -3.24 0.18 9.32
N PHE A 25 -3.17 1.42 8.82
CA PHE A 25 -1.95 2.23 8.89
C PHE A 25 -2.10 3.40 9.85
N PRO A 26 -1.00 3.84 10.50
CA PRO A 26 -1.02 5.03 11.34
C PRO A 26 -1.21 6.29 10.47
N ASP A 27 -1.67 7.37 11.09
CA ASP A 27 -1.87 8.66 10.43
C ASP A 27 -2.69 8.52 9.14
N SER A 28 -3.76 7.75 9.23
CA SER A 28 -4.63 7.40 8.09
C SER A 28 -6.08 7.52 8.53
N ALA A 29 -6.88 8.21 7.73
CA ALA A 29 -8.28 8.47 8.07
C ALA A 29 -9.11 8.70 6.81
N VAL A 30 -10.39 8.38 6.88
CA VAL A 30 -11.38 8.83 5.89
C VAL A 30 -11.81 10.24 6.28
N THR A 31 -11.60 11.21 5.39
CA THR A 31 -11.87 12.62 5.68
C THR A 31 -13.11 13.16 4.98
N GLY A 32 -13.64 12.45 3.99
CA GLY A 32 -14.87 12.86 3.32
C GLY A 32 -15.41 11.78 2.40
N VAL A 33 -16.74 11.71 2.32
CA VAL A 33 -17.44 10.82 1.40
C VAL A 33 -18.38 11.69 0.58
N ASN A 34 -18.25 11.65 -0.74
CA ASN A 34 -19.02 12.50 -1.64
C ASN A 34 -19.91 11.65 -2.53
N HIS A 35 -21.19 11.98 -2.52
CA HIS A 35 -22.20 11.29 -3.32
C HIS A 35 -22.38 11.99 -4.67
N ALA A 36 -22.66 11.20 -5.70
CA ALA A 36 -22.82 11.74 -7.06
C ALA A 36 -24.02 12.68 -7.15
N PRO A 37 -23.83 13.90 -7.70
CA PRO A 37 -24.93 14.84 -7.87
C PRO A 37 -25.85 14.52 -9.04
N GLY A 38 -25.46 13.55 -9.86
CA GLY A 38 -26.21 13.06 -11.00
C GLY A 38 -25.71 11.70 -11.44
N ASP A 39 -26.39 11.08 -12.39
CA ASP A 39 -25.94 9.80 -12.95
C ASP A 39 -24.58 9.98 -13.63
N PHE A 40 -23.76 8.91 -13.56
CA PHE A 40 -22.42 8.90 -14.15
C PHE A 40 -22.18 7.53 -14.79
N PRO A 41 -21.11 7.33 -15.61
CA PRO A 41 -20.97 6.09 -16.41
C PRO A 41 -21.06 4.80 -15.64
N SER A 42 -20.61 4.76 -14.39
CA SER A 42 -20.59 3.53 -13.58
C SER A 42 -21.55 3.56 -12.41
N GLY A 43 -22.45 4.55 -12.32
CA GLY A 43 -23.38 4.65 -11.20
C GLY A 43 -24.45 5.68 -11.38
N LYS A 44 -25.22 5.87 -10.34
CA LYS A 44 -26.40 6.76 -10.35
C LYS A 44 -26.26 7.86 -9.32
N LYS A 45 -27.04 8.92 -9.52
CA LYS A 45 -27.19 10.00 -8.56
C LYS A 45 -27.39 9.42 -7.15
N GLY A 46 -26.62 9.92 -6.18
CA GLY A 46 -26.68 9.50 -4.80
C GLY A 46 -25.69 8.38 -4.44
N ASP A 47 -25.14 7.67 -5.41
CA ASP A 47 -24.08 6.69 -5.14
C ASP A 47 -22.80 7.39 -4.67
N VAL A 48 -21.97 6.71 -3.91
CA VAL A 48 -20.66 7.23 -3.54
C VAL A 48 -19.82 7.37 -4.79
N LEU A 49 -19.38 8.59 -5.08
CA LEU A 49 -18.55 8.88 -6.25
C LEU A 49 -17.08 8.95 -5.87
N THR A 50 -16.75 9.74 -4.85
CA THR A 50 -15.38 9.91 -4.38
C THR A 50 -15.31 9.81 -2.87
N VAL A 51 -14.16 9.36 -2.38
CA VAL A 51 -13.83 9.27 -0.96
C VAL A 51 -12.49 9.93 -0.74
N GLN A 52 -12.44 10.94 0.13
CA GLN A 52 -11.19 11.58 0.52
C GLN A 52 -10.62 10.87 1.74
N PHE A 53 -9.33 10.57 1.69
CA PHE A 53 -8.67 9.87 2.80
C PHE A 53 -7.18 10.17 2.82
N THR A 54 -6.53 9.77 3.90
CA THR A 54 -5.08 9.82 4.01
C THR A 54 -4.54 8.40 4.22
N VAL A 55 -3.36 8.15 3.69
CA VAL A 55 -2.59 6.93 3.93
C VAL A 55 -1.23 7.34 4.47
N ALA A 56 -0.96 7.02 5.73
CA ALA A 56 0.28 7.37 6.40
C ALA A 56 0.67 8.85 6.13
N GLY A 57 -0.30 9.74 6.27
CA GLY A 57 -0.12 11.17 6.07
C GLY A 57 -0.23 11.67 4.63
N VAL A 58 -0.34 10.78 3.64
CA VAL A 58 -0.45 11.18 2.22
C VAL A 58 -1.91 11.36 1.83
N SER A 59 -2.23 12.53 1.27
CA SER A 59 -3.57 12.85 0.81
C SER A 59 -3.96 12.05 -0.42
N CYS A 60 -5.12 11.39 -0.35
CA CYS A 60 -5.65 10.55 -1.42
C CYS A 60 -7.13 10.85 -1.67
N ILE A 61 -7.57 10.50 -2.87
CA ILE A 61 -8.97 10.47 -3.23
C ILE A 61 -9.25 9.15 -3.97
N GLY A 62 -10.24 8.40 -3.52
CA GLY A 62 -10.71 7.20 -4.20
C GLY A 62 -11.87 7.55 -5.11
N LEU A 63 -11.77 7.18 -6.38
CA LEU A 63 -12.81 7.42 -7.36
C LEU A 63 -13.49 6.10 -7.72
N ASN A 64 -14.79 6.02 -7.56
CA ASN A 64 -15.59 4.89 -8.04
C ASN A 64 -15.88 5.06 -9.54
N GLY A 65 -14.87 4.76 -10.35
CA GLY A 65 -14.93 4.96 -11.79
C GLY A 65 -15.49 3.78 -12.58
N GLY A 66 -15.67 2.62 -11.94
CA GLY A 66 -16.18 1.43 -12.59
C GLY A 66 -15.09 0.43 -13.00
N PRO A 67 -15.45 -0.61 -13.78
CA PRO A 67 -14.55 -1.73 -14.04
C PRO A 67 -13.54 -1.51 -15.17
N ALA A 68 -13.50 -0.32 -15.78
CA ALA A 68 -12.73 -0.09 -17.01
C ALA A 68 -11.20 -0.19 -16.81
N PHE A 69 -10.68 0.15 -15.63
CA PHE A 69 -9.25 0.16 -15.36
C PHE A 69 -8.92 -0.69 -14.13
N LYS A 70 -7.79 -1.39 -14.21
CA LYS A 70 -7.27 -2.22 -13.12
C LYS A 70 -5.90 -1.73 -12.70
N HIS A 71 -5.57 -1.96 -11.44
CA HIS A 71 -4.26 -1.62 -10.91
C HIS A 71 -3.19 -2.61 -11.37
N SER A 72 -1.96 -2.13 -11.36
CA SER A 72 -0.78 -2.94 -11.68
C SER A 72 0.36 -2.53 -10.74
N GLU A 73 1.49 -3.22 -10.87
CA GLU A 73 2.71 -2.93 -10.12
C GLU A 73 3.39 -1.61 -10.54
N ALA A 74 2.85 -0.93 -11.56
CA ALA A 74 3.40 0.36 -12.00
C ALA A 74 3.25 1.48 -10.95
N PHE A 75 2.36 1.30 -10.00
CA PHE A 75 2.19 2.18 -8.84
C PHE A 75 2.17 1.33 -7.56
N SER A 76 2.79 1.82 -6.51
CA SER A 76 2.71 1.20 -5.19
C SER A 76 2.84 2.25 -4.08
N PHE A 77 2.21 1.98 -2.96
CA PHE A 77 2.56 2.66 -1.72
C PHE A 77 3.73 1.92 -1.07
N GLN A 78 4.75 2.65 -0.66
CA GLN A 78 5.84 2.08 0.14
C GLN A 78 5.66 2.53 1.59
N ILE A 79 5.46 1.57 2.48
CA ILE A 79 5.28 1.82 3.91
C ILE A 79 6.53 1.35 4.64
N SER A 80 7.18 2.27 5.31
CA SER A 80 8.35 1.99 6.14
C SER A 80 7.91 1.37 7.46
N THR A 81 8.64 0.36 7.93
CA THR A 81 8.38 -0.27 9.22
C THR A 81 9.62 -0.27 10.09
N GLU A 82 9.43 -0.23 11.41
CA GLU A 82 10.52 -0.13 12.37
C GLU A 82 11.06 -1.50 12.81
N ASP A 83 10.19 -2.51 12.88
CA ASP A 83 10.54 -3.82 13.38
C ASP A 83 9.73 -4.93 12.69
N GLN A 84 10.00 -6.17 13.06
CA GLN A 84 9.32 -7.33 12.46
C GLN A 84 7.84 -7.37 12.84
N GLU A 85 7.49 -6.98 14.05
CA GLU A 85 6.10 -6.98 14.50
C GLU A 85 5.25 -6.03 13.64
N GLU A 86 5.73 -4.82 13.38
CA GLU A 86 5.04 -3.86 12.52
C GLU A 86 4.97 -4.36 11.07
N THR A 87 6.07 -4.92 10.56
CA THR A 87 6.13 -5.52 9.23
C THR A 87 5.08 -6.62 9.08
N ASP A 88 5.02 -7.54 10.04
CA ASP A 88 4.06 -8.64 10.04
C ASP A 88 2.62 -8.13 10.13
N ARG A 89 2.38 -7.13 10.95
CA ARG A 89 1.04 -6.59 11.16
C ARG A 89 0.46 -6.03 9.86
N TYR A 90 1.21 -5.21 9.13
CA TYR A 90 0.73 -4.63 7.88
C TYR A 90 0.63 -5.67 6.76
N TRP A 91 1.65 -6.52 6.64
CA TRP A 91 1.65 -7.59 5.64
C TRP A 91 0.46 -8.52 5.83
N ASN A 92 0.28 -9.01 7.04
CA ASN A 92 -0.81 -9.95 7.34
C ASN A 92 -2.19 -9.31 7.18
N ALA A 93 -2.33 -8.03 7.53
CA ALA A 93 -3.59 -7.31 7.33
C ALA A 93 -3.95 -7.24 5.85
N ILE A 94 -3.01 -6.87 4.99
CA ILE A 94 -3.24 -6.74 3.54
C ILE A 94 -3.51 -8.10 2.91
N VAL A 95 -2.63 -9.06 3.13
CA VAL A 95 -2.73 -10.40 2.53
C VAL A 95 -3.93 -11.15 3.09
N GLY A 96 -4.19 -11.03 4.39
CA GLY A 96 -5.31 -11.70 5.06
C GLY A 96 -6.68 -11.13 4.72
N ASN A 97 -6.76 -9.95 4.11
CA ASN A 97 -8.01 -9.32 3.69
C ASN A 97 -8.23 -9.48 2.18
N GLY A 98 -8.04 -10.68 1.65
CA GLY A 98 -8.25 -10.96 0.23
C GLY A 98 -7.12 -10.50 -0.66
N GLY A 99 -5.98 -10.13 -0.09
CA GLY A 99 -4.80 -9.73 -0.85
C GLY A 99 -3.94 -10.90 -1.30
N GLN A 100 -2.79 -10.58 -1.88
CA GLN A 100 -1.86 -11.56 -2.43
C GLN A 100 -0.43 -11.20 -2.07
N GLU A 101 0.35 -12.22 -1.68
CA GLU A 101 1.79 -12.06 -1.51
C GLU A 101 2.48 -11.92 -2.86
N SER A 102 3.53 -11.11 -2.90
CA SER A 102 4.44 -11.05 -4.03
C SER A 102 5.87 -11.09 -3.50
N ALA A 103 6.85 -10.82 -4.35
CA ALA A 103 8.27 -10.95 -4.02
C ALA A 103 8.84 -9.68 -3.41
N CYS A 104 9.93 -9.81 -2.67
CA CYS A 104 10.79 -8.69 -2.25
C CYS A 104 10.08 -7.63 -1.39
N GLY A 105 9.16 -8.06 -0.53
CA GLY A 105 8.41 -7.14 0.32
C GLY A 105 7.20 -6.50 -0.35
N TRP A 106 6.86 -6.92 -1.56
CA TRP A 106 5.67 -6.46 -2.27
C TRP A 106 4.48 -7.36 -1.97
N CYS A 107 3.30 -6.74 -1.89
CA CYS A 107 2.03 -7.45 -1.83
C CYS A 107 0.95 -6.60 -2.49
N LYS A 108 -0.19 -7.20 -2.77
CA LYS A 108 -1.36 -6.52 -3.33
C LYS A 108 -2.50 -6.60 -2.35
N ASP A 109 -3.28 -5.55 -2.27
CA ASP A 109 -4.52 -5.61 -1.52
C ASP A 109 -5.64 -6.26 -2.35
N LYS A 110 -6.79 -6.44 -1.71
CA LYS A 110 -7.99 -7.02 -2.30
C LYS A 110 -8.42 -6.34 -3.60
N TRP A 111 -8.12 -5.05 -3.75
CA TRP A 111 -8.52 -4.22 -4.89
C TRP A 111 -7.44 -4.11 -5.96
N GLY A 112 -6.32 -4.80 -5.76
CA GLY A 112 -5.22 -4.85 -6.72
C GLY A 112 -4.18 -3.75 -6.57
N VAL A 113 -4.32 -2.86 -5.60
CA VAL A 113 -3.32 -1.84 -5.33
C VAL A 113 -2.09 -2.50 -4.72
N SER A 114 -0.91 -2.16 -5.24
CA SER A 114 0.36 -2.72 -4.79
C SER A 114 0.91 -1.94 -3.60
N TRP A 115 1.50 -2.68 -2.67
CA TRP A 115 2.14 -2.17 -1.46
C TRP A 115 3.53 -2.76 -1.33
N GLN A 116 4.47 -1.93 -0.87
CA GLN A 116 5.79 -2.37 -0.45
C GLN A 116 5.87 -2.17 1.05
N ILE A 117 5.97 -3.26 1.80
CA ILE A 117 6.15 -3.19 3.26
C ILE A 117 7.65 -3.36 3.50
N THR A 118 8.31 -2.24 3.82
CA THR A 118 9.76 -2.11 3.74
C THR A 118 10.33 -1.74 5.11
N PRO A 119 10.93 -2.71 5.82
CA PRO A 119 11.60 -2.42 7.07
C PRO A 119 12.75 -1.41 6.90
N ARG A 120 12.89 -0.52 7.86
CA ARG A 120 13.94 0.49 7.84
C ARG A 120 15.34 -0.13 7.71
N VAL A 121 15.56 -1.28 8.35
CA VAL A 121 16.85 -1.97 8.28
C VAL A 121 17.22 -2.39 6.85
N LEU A 122 16.24 -2.76 6.03
CA LEU A 122 16.49 -3.08 4.62
C LEU A 122 16.91 -1.82 3.85
N MET A 123 16.23 -0.71 4.06
CA MET A 123 16.57 0.55 3.39
C MET A 123 17.97 1.02 3.79
N GLU A 124 18.32 0.90 5.06
CA GLU A 124 19.67 1.22 5.55
C GLU A 124 20.73 0.31 4.92
N ALA A 125 20.45 -0.97 4.83
CA ALA A 125 21.36 -1.93 4.23
C ALA A 125 21.65 -1.62 2.76
N LEU A 126 20.61 -1.32 2.00
CA LEU A 126 20.74 -0.96 0.59
C LEU A 126 21.47 0.37 0.40
N ALA A 127 21.23 1.33 1.28
CA ALA A 127 21.88 2.64 1.25
C ALA A 127 23.37 2.57 1.62
N ALA A 128 23.80 1.53 2.34
CA ALA A 128 25.21 1.34 2.71
C ALA A 128 26.12 1.12 1.50
N GLY A 129 25.57 0.60 0.40
CA GLY A 129 26.32 0.34 -0.81
C GLY A 129 27.30 -0.84 -0.70
N GLY A 130 28.04 -1.10 -1.77
CA GLY A 130 29.08 -2.12 -1.79
C GLY A 130 28.59 -3.54 -1.52
N ALA A 131 29.46 -4.32 -0.90
CA ALA A 131 29.17 -5.74 -0.61
C ALA A 131 28.05 -5.92 0.40
N GLU A 132 27.93 -5.04 1.38
CA GLU A 132 26.84 -5.09 2.36
C GLU A 132 25.46 -4.95 1.68
N ALA A 133 25.32 -3.94 0.84
CA ALA A 133 24.07 -3.74 0.10
C ALA A 133 23.78 -4.90 -0.85
N LYS A 134 24.80 -5.43 -1.52
CA LYS A 134 24.62 -6.58 -2.41
C LYS A 134 24.13 -7.81 -1.65
N ARG A 135 24.71 -8.10 -0.50
CA ARG A 135 24.28 -9.25 0.31
C ARG A 135 22.83 -9.11 0.78
N ALA A 136 22.45 -7.91 1.25
CA ALA A 136 21.08 -7.63 1.67
C ALA A 136 20.11 -7.73 0.48
N PHE A 137 20.48 -7.18 -0.67
CA PHE A 137 19.69 -7.24 -1.89
C PHE A 137 19.46 -8.69 -2.33
N ASP A 138 20.52 -9.51 -2.36
CA ASP A 138 20.42 -10.91 -2.75
C ASP A 138 19.51 -11.69 -1.79
N ALA A 139 19.58 -11.42 -0.48
CA ALA A 139 18.70 -12.02 0.50
C ALA A 139 17.24 -11.60 0.27
N MET A 140 16.99 -10.31 0.07
CA MET A 140 15.67 -9.76 -0.20
C MET A 140 15.03 -10.43 -1.44
N MET A 141 15.81 -10.67 -2.47
CA MET A 141 15.32 -11.26 -3.72
C MET A 141 14.75 -12.67 -3.54
N GLN A 142 15.04 -13.33 -2.44
CA GLN A 142 14.52 -14.67 -2.12
C GLN A 142 13.31 -14.63 -1.18
N MET A 143 12.86 -13.44 -0.78
CA MET A 143 11.79 -13.27 0.19
C MET A 143 10.46 -12.91 -0.48
N LYS A 144 9.40 -13.17 0.24
CA LYS A 144 8.10 -12.52 0.06
C LYS A 144 7.99 -11.42 1.12
N LYS A 145 7.41 -11.70 2.28
CA LYS A 145 7.51 -10.79 3.42
C LYS A 145 8.97 -10.65 3.84
N ILE A 146 9.42 -9.45 4.14
CA ILE A 146 10.80 -9.22 4.56
C ILE A 146 11.03 -9.80 5.96
N ASP A 147 12.07 -10.60 6.07
CA ASP A 147 12.57 -11.17 7.32
C ASP A 147 13.76 -10.32 7.77
N ILE A 148 13.55 -9.50 8.80
CA ILE A 148 14.56 -8.57 9.30
C ILE A 148 15.79 -9.31 9.80
N ALA A 149 15.61 -10.43 10.51
CA ALA A 149 16.75 -11.20 11.01
C ALA A 149 17.64 -11.73 9.89
N ALA A 150 17.03 -12.16 8.77
CA ALA A 150 17.78 -12.62 7.60
C ALA A 150 18.50 -11.47 6.90
N ILE A 151 17.88 -10.27 6.83
CA ILE A 151 18.54 -9.09 6.29
C ILE A 151 19.75 -8.70 7.14
N GLU A 152 19.59 -8.69 8.46
CA GLU A 152 20.70 -8.36 9.37
C GLU A 152 21.84 -9.38 9.29
N ALA A 153 21.51 -10.67 9.18
CA ALA A 153 22.51 -11.71 8.98
C ALA A 153 23.27 -11.54 7.66
N ALA A 154 22.56 -11.21 6.59
CA ALA A 154 23.17 -10.93 5.28
C ALA A 154 24.10 -9.72 5.33
N ARG A 155 23.75 -8.68 6.08
CA ARG A 155 24.59 -7.48 6.24
C ARG A 155 25.92 -7.80 6.92
N ARG A 156 25.91 -8.70 7.91
CA ARG A 156 27.11 -9.08 8.64
C ARG A 156 28.09 -9.93 7.80
N GLY A 157 27.60 -10.62 6.83
CA GLY A 157 28.39 -11.48 5.95
C GLY A 157 28.44 -12.94 6.34
#